data_3eb320b4307c9c2c8d7fcf8cea125461
#
_entry.id   3eb320b4307c9c2c8d7fcf8cea125461
#
_cell.length_a   1.000
_cell.length_b   1.000
_cell.length_c   1.000
_cell.angle_alpha   90.00
_cell.angle_beta   90.00
_cell.angle_gamma   90.00
#
_symmetry.space_group_name_H-M   'P 1'
#
loop_
_entity.id
_entity.type
_entity.pdbx_description
1 polymer ?
#
loop_
_entity_poly.entity_id
_entity_poly.type
_entity_poly.pdbx_seq_one_letter_code
_entity_poly.pdbx_strand_id
1 'polypeptide(L)'
;MFGTEIRIEEEKASLVKKEFKIKETELLSKIKKETTIDVDIWAARSVAQVFDRLGVDYPRTPKSDEPSFTQNWLVNCSNPIAQLVRQAREINKFHSTFIDSIQRYVHKGRIHSEINQLRSDQGGTVSGRLSYSNPNLQQIPARNKEFGDKIRSLFLPEE
;
A
#
# COMPACT_ATOMS: atom_id res chain seq x y z
N MET A 1 -14.04 23.38 10.34
CA MET A 1 -13.56 22.33 9.42
C MET A 1 -13.25 22.98 8.08
N PHE A 2 -12.04 22.82 7.58
CA PHE A 2 -11.62 23.36 6.30
C PHE A 2 -11.50 22.20 5.32
N GLY A 3 -12.02 22.36 4.08
CA GLY A 3 -11.92 21.38 3.01
C GLY A 3 -10.93 21.84 1.95
N THR A 4 -10.22 20.90 1.36
CA THR A 4 -9.37 21.12 0.18
C THR A 4 -9.97 20.36 -0.99
N GLU A 5 -10.18 21.04 -2.08
CA GLU A 5 -10.70 20.48 -3.32
C GLU A 5 -9.53 20.28 -4.29
N ILE A 6 -9.37 19.04 -4.80
CA ILE A 6 -8.27 18.67 -5.69
C ILE A 6 -8.84 17.96 -6.92
N ARG A 7 -8.42 18.35 -8.11
CA ARG A 7 -8.81 17.68 -9.36
C ARG A 7 -8.08 16.35 -9.53
N ILE A 8 -8.82 15.33 -9.97
CA ILE A 8 -8.30 13.97 -10.20
C ILE A 8 -8.63 13.51 -11.62
N GLU A 9 -7.67 12.88 -12.27
CA GLU A 9 -7.85 12.22 -13.56
C GLU A 9 -8.33 10.77 -13.35
N GLU A 10 -9.66 10.58 -13.34
CA GLU A 10 -10.31 9.30 -12.99
C GLU A 10 -9.95 8.15 -13.95
N GLU A 11 -9.90 8.43 -15.26
CA GLU A 11 -9.54 7.41 -16.25
C GLU A 11 -8.12 6.91 -16.06
N LYS A 12 -7.18 7.82 -15.79
CA LYS A 12 -5.80 7.49 -15.48
C LYS A 12 -5.67 6.71 -14.19
N ALA A 13 -6.46 7.04 -13.15
CA ALA A 13 -6.50 6.28 -11.91
C ALA A 13 -6.89 4.80 -12.16
N SER A 14 -7.89 4.56 -13.00
CA SER A 14 -8.30 3.20 -13.37
C SER A 14 -7.23 2.45 -14.15
N LEU A 15 -6.51 3.12 -15.06
CA LEU A 15 -5.39 2.53 -15.81
C LEU A 15 -4.21 2.18 -14.90
N VAL A 16 -3.84 3.06 -13.99
CA VAL A 16 -2.76 2.83 -13.01
C VAL A 16 -3.11 1.67 -12.07
N LYS A 17 -4.36 1.56 -11.63
CA LYS A 17 -4.84 0.44 -10.84
C LYS A 17 -4.71 -0.90 -11.58
N LYS A 18 -5.10 -0.95 -12.86
CA LYS A 18 -4.94 -2.14 -13.69
C LYS A 18 -3.48 -2.53 -13.85
N GLU A 19 -2.60 -1.57 -14.11
CA GLU A 19 -1.16 -1.79 -14.21
C GLU A 19 -0.59 -2.40 -12.93
N PHE A 20 -0.96 -1.87 -11.76
CA PHE A 20 -0.50 -2.39 -10.48
C PHE A 20 -1.03 -3.80 -10.19
N LYS A 21 -2.27 -4.10 -10.53
CA LYS A 21 -2.83 -5.45 -10.41
C LYS A 21 -2.11 -6.46 -11.30
N ILE A 22 -1.75 -6.09 -12.52
CA ILE A 22 -0.98 -6.94 -13.42
C ILE A 22 0.41 -7.23 -12.83
N LYS A 23 1.12 -6.22 -12.34
CA LYS A 23 2.42 -6.39 -11.67
C LYS A 23 2.35 -7.28 -10.44
N GLU A 24 1.33 -7.11 -9.62
CA GLU A 24 1.09 -7.98 -8.45
C GLU A 24 0.87 -9.43 -8.87
N THR A 25 0.04 -9.67 -9.87
CA THR A 25 -0.21 -11.01 -10.42
C THR A 25 1.06 -11.65 -10.96
N GLU A 26 1.91 -10.91 -11.65
CA GLU A 26 3.21 -11.39 -12.13
C GLU A 26 4.14 -11.79 -10.98
N LEU A 27 4.20 -11.00 -9.90
CA LEU A 27 5.00 -11.32 -8.72
C LEU A 27 4.50 -12.58 -8.02
N LEU A 28 3.18 -12.70 -7.83
CA LEU A 28 2.57 -13.88 -7.24
C LEU A 28 2.80 -15.14 -8.11
N SER A 29 2.73 -15.00 -9.41
CA SER A 29 3.03 -16.08 -10.37
C SER A 29 4.48 -16.55 -10.27
N LYS A 30 5.43 -15.64 -10.07
CA LYS A 30 6.84 -15.98 -9.83
C LYS A 30 7.02 -16.76 -8.54
N ILE A 31 6.37 -16.34 -7.44
CA ILE A 31 6.40 -17.06 -6.17
C ILE A 31 5.81 -18.47 -6.34
N LYS A 32 4.66 -18.58 -7.00
CA LYS A 32 4.02 -19.87 -7.28
C LYS A 32 4.89 -20.79 -8.14
N LYS A 33 5.58 -20.26 -9.13
CA LYS A 33 6.48 -21.02 -9.99
C LYS A 33 7.65 -21.64 -9.22
N GLU A 34 8.20 -20.91 -8.25
CA GLU A 34 9.34 -21.37 -7.43
C GLU A 34 8.91 -22.31 -6.30
N THR A 35 7.73 -22.10 -5.72
CA THR A 35 7.30 -22.80 -4.50
C THR A 35 6.13 -23.74 -4.71
N THR A 36 5.43 -23.69 -5.84
CA THR A 36 4.17 -24.40 -6.14
C THR A 36 3.00 -24.03 -5.21
N ILE A 37 3.12 -22.94 -4.44
CA ILE A 37 2.13 -22.50 -3.46
C ILE A 37 1.44 -21.21 -3.96
N ASP A 38 0.12 -21.19 -3.91
CA ASP A 38 -0.68 -19.97 -4.05
C ASP A 38 -0.66 -19.21 -2.72
N VAL A 39 0.22 -18.22 -2.61
CA VAL A 39 0.44 -17.48 -1.38
C VAL A 39 -0.57 -16.36 -1.19
N ASP A 40 -1.15 -16.26 0.01
CA ASP A 40 -1.77 -15.05 0.51
C ASP A 40 -0.69 -14.23 1.23
N ILE A 41 -0.25 -13.15 0.59
CA ILE A 41 0.87 -12.30 1.07
C ILE A 41 0.59 -11.60 2.40
N TRP A 42 -0.67 -11.51 2.84
CA TRP A 42 -1.06 -10.88 4.11
C TRP A 42 -1.27 -11.89 5.23
N ALA A 43 -1.51 -13.15 4.90
CA ALA A 43 -1.65 -14.22 5.89
C ALA A 43 -0.27 -14.77 6.29
N ALA A 44 0.16 -14.50 7.52
CA ALA A 44 1.48 -14.93 8.00
C ALA A 44 1.71 -16.44 7.88
N ARG A 45 0.68 -17.25 8.13
CA ARG A 45 0.76 -18.71 7.97
C ARG A 45 0.94 -19.14 6.52
N SER A 46 0.30 -18.44 5.57
CA SER A 46 0.46 -18.73 4.14
C SER A 46 1.88 -18.38 3.67
N VAL A 47 2.41 -17.24 4.09
CA VAL A 47 3.80 -16.85 3.81
C VAL A 47 4.79 -17.82 4.47
N ALA A 48 4.51 -18.29 5.69
CA ALA A 48 5.34 -19.30 6.37
C ALA A 48 5.46 -20.59 5.56
N GLN A 49 4.39 -21.10 4.97
CA GLN A 49 4.43 -22.27 4.09
C GLN A 49 5.40 -22.10 2.91
N VAL A 50 5.47 -20.90 2.34
CA VAL A 50 6.43 -20.59 1.28
C VAL A 50 7.87 -20.70 1.76
N PHE A 51 8.20 -20.12 2.91
CA PHE A 51 9.55 -20.19 3.48
C PHE A 51 9.92 -21.58 4.03
N ASP A 52 8.96 -22.30 4.61
CA ASP A 52 9.13 -23.72 5.01
C ASP A 52 9.51 -24.58 3.78
N ARG A 53 8.84 -24.36 2.66
CA ARG A 53 9.14 -25.07 1.40
C ARG A 53 10.55 -24.78 0.89
N LEU A 54 11.06 -23.58 1.14
CA LEU A 54 12.40 -23.13 0.73
C LEU A 54 13.48 -23.48 1.76
N GLY A 55 13.11 -23.98 2.95
CA GLY A 55 14.04 -24.24 4.03
C GLY A 55 14.66 -22.97 4.63
N VAL A 56 13.94 -21.86 4.60
CA VAL A 56 14.39 -20.57 5.13
C VAL A 56 13.77 -20.30 6.48
N ASP A 57 14.59 -20.07 7.49
CA ASP A 57 14.15 -19.69 8.81
C ASP A 57 13.56 -18.28 8.84
N TYR A 58 12.52 -18.09 9.64
CA TYR A 58 11.83 -16.82 9.81
C TYR A 58 11.47 -16.56 11.28
N PRO A 59 11.33 -15.28 11.67
CA PRO A 59 11.02 -14.91 13.04
C PRO A 59 9.59 -15.28 13.44
N ARG A 60 9.42 -15.50 14.72
CA ARG A 60 8.12 -15.73 15.36
C ARG A 60 7.85 -14.68 16.43
N THR A 61 6.58 -14.45 16.72
CA THR A 61 6.20 -13.51 17.78
C THR A 61 6.50 -14.12 19.17
N PRO A 62 7.12 -13.36 20.10
CA PRO A 62 7.54 -13.90 21.40
C PRO A 62 6.40 -14.40 22.27
N LYS A 63 5.18 -13.86 22.10
CA LYS A 63 4.03 -14.19 22.94
C LYS A 63 3.19 -15.37 22.42
N SER A 64 3.01 -15.46 21.11
CA SER A 64 2.08 -16.41 20.49
C SER A 64 2.76 -17.47 19.61
N ASP A 65 4.08 -17.39 19.45
CA ASP A 65 4.86 -18.25 18.54
C ASP A 65 4.33 -18.32 17.11
N GLU A 66 3.59 -17.29 16.69
CA GLU A 66 3.09 -17.19 15.32
C GLU A 66 4.15 -16.61 14.38
N PRO A 67 4.18 -17.03 13.11
CA PRO A 67 5.09 -16.46 12.12
C PRO A 67 4.96 -14.92 12.01
N SER A 68 6.08 -14.24 11.91
CA SER A 68 6.12 -12.76 11.84
C SER A 68 6.99 -12.28 10.70
N PHE A 69 6.37 -11.80 9.63
CA PHE A 69 7.04 -11.26 8.44
C PHE A 69 6.92 -9.74 8.39
N THR A 70 7.76 -9.07 9.17
CA THR A 70 7.83 -7.61 9.18
C THR A 70 8.52 -7.08 7.92
N GLN A 71 8.22 -5.83 7.56
CA GLN A 71 8.89 -5.14 6.45
C GLN A 71 10.42 -5.16 6.61
N ASN A 72 10.90 -4.91 7.82
CA ASN A 72 12.33 -4.90 8.12
C ASN A 72 12.98 -6.27 7.89
N TRP A 73 12.34 -7.35 8.30
CA TRP A 73 12.85 -8.69 8.07
C TRP A 73 12.87 -9.02 6.57
N LEU A 74 11.80 -8.72 5.85
CA LEU A 74 11.71 -8.96 4.40
C LEU A 74 12.77 -8.20 3.61
N VAL A 75 13.10 -6.98 4.02
CA VAL A 75 14.18 -6.18 3.39
C VAL A 75 15.55 -6.81 3.61
N ASN A 76 15.82 -7.31 4.81
CA ASN A 76 17.13 -7.87 5.19
C ASN A 76 17.30 -9.35 4.84
N CYS A 77 16.24 -10.04 4.46
CA CYS A 77 16.31 -11.44 4.06
C CYS A 77 17.04 -11.59 2.72
N SER A 78 18.05 -12.46 2.69
CA SER A 78 18.84 -12.71 1.48
C SER A 78 18.10 -13.51 0.40
N ASN A 79 17.00 -14.16 0.75
CA ASN A 79 16.25 -14.99 -0.20
C ASN A 79 15.45 -14.13 -1.19
N PRO A 80 15.56 -14.37 -2.52
CA PRO A 80 14.83 -13.60 -3.54
C PRO A 80 13.32 -13.61 -3.37
N ILE A 81 12.74 -14.69 -2.85
CA ILE A 81 11.29 -14.80 -2.62
C ILE A 81 10.81 -13.81 -1.56
N ALA A 82 11.62 -13.51 -0.53
CA ALA A 82 11.30 -12.47 0.44
C ALA A 82 11.14 -11.09 -0.23
N GLN A 83 11.96 -10.78 -1.22
CA GLN A 83 11.83 -9.55 -1.98
C GLN A 83 10.57 -9.53 -2.85
N LEU A 84 10.20 -10.66 -3.45
CA LEU A 84 8.95 -10.77 -4.21
C LEU A 84 7.72 -10.58 -3.31
N VAL A 85 7.70 -11.19 -2.12
CA VAL A 85 6.63 -10.99 -1.12
C VAL A 85 6.54 -9.52 -0.70
N ARG A 86 7.68 -8.90 -0.42
CA ARG A 86 7.75 -7.47 -0.06
C ARG A 86 7.20 -6.58 -1.16
N GLN A 87 7.64 -6.79 -2.40
CA GLN A 87 7.18 -6.02 -3.55
C GLN A 87 5.68 -6.23 -3.80
N ALA A 88 5.18 -7.45 -3.70
CA ALA A 88 3.77 -7.75 -3.85
C ALA A 88 2.91 -7.04 -2.78
N ARG A 89 3.35 -7.03 -1.51
CA ARG A 89 2.69 -6.28 -0.43
C ARG A 89 2.69 -4.77 -0.70
N GLU A 90 3.80 -4.23 -1.17
CA GLU A 90 3.91 -2.81 -1.49
C GLU A 90 2.95 -2.41 -2.60
N ILE A 91 2.93 -3.14 -3.72
CA ILE A 91 2.03 -2.89 -4.84
C ILE A 91 0.56 -3.06 -4.44
N ASN A 92 0.23 -4.11 -3.69
CA ASN A 92 -1.12 -4.33 -3.18
C ASN A 92 -1.58 -3.15 -2.33
N LYS A 93 -0.75 -2.67 -1.42
CA LYS A 93 -1.04 -1.51 -0.60
C LYS A 93 -1.28 -0.25 -1.45
N PHE A 94 -0.50 -0.04 -2.50
CA PHE A 94 -0.67 1.12 -3.37
C PHE A 94 -2.03 1.14 -4.06
N HIS A 95 -2.43 0.05 -4.69
CA HIS A 95 -3.71 0.06 -5.39
C HIS A 95 -4.92 -0.06 -4.45
N SER A 96 -4.84 -0.84 -3.36
CA SER A 96 -5.96 -1.03 -2.44
C SER A 96 -6.14 0.11 -1.43
N THR A 97 -5.06 0.74 -0.98
CA THR A 97 -5.14 1.82 0.02
C THR A 97 -5.25 3.19 -0.64
N PHE A 98 -4.40 3.48 -1.63
CA PHE A 98 -4.33 4.81 -2.21
C PHE A 98 -5.27 5.00 -3.40
N ILE A 99 -5.23 4.12 -4.40
CA ILE A 99 -6.03 4.28 -5.61
C ILE A 99 -7.51 4.03 -5.32
N ASP A 100 -7.84 2.99 -4.55
CA ASP A 100 -9.23 2.73 -4.15
C ASP A 100 -9.79 3.85 -3.26
N SER A 101 -8.99 4.44 -2.37
CA SER A 101 -9.40 5.63 -1.61
C SER A 101 -9.66 6.83 -2.53
N ILE A 102 -8.78 7.09 -3.48
CA ILE A 102 -8.99 8.17 -4.47
C ILE A 102 -10.31 7.93 -5.21
N GLN A 103 -10.54 6.74 -5.74
CA GLN A 103 -11.76 6.42 -6.48
C GLN A 103 -13.04 6.49 -5.63
N ARG A 104 -12.93 6.16 -4.34
CA ARG A 104 -14.07 6.23 -3.40
C ARG A 104 -14.50 7.66 -3.09
N TYR A 105 -13.54 8.56 -2.94
CA TYR A 105 -13.79 9.94 -2.53
C TYR A 105 -13.88 10.93 -3.69
N VAL A 106 -13.62 10.49 -4.92
CA VAL A 106 -13.77 11.34 -6.09
C VAL A 106 -15.24 11.61 -6.38
N HIS A 107 -15.59 12.88 -6.59
CA HIS A 107 -16.91 13.32 -7.00
C HIS A 107 -16.78 14.38 -8.09
N LYS A 108 -17.36 14.13 -9.26
CA LYS A 108 -17.25 15.02 -10.44
C LYS A 108 -15.79 15.40 -10.80
N GLY A 109 -14.90 14.39 -10.76
CA GLY A 109 -13.47 14.61 -11.06
C GLY A 109 -12.69 15.33 -9.97
N ARG A 110 -13.25 15.51 -8.77
CA ARG A 110 -12.59 16.20 -7.66
C ARG A 110 -12.66 15.39 -6.37
N ILE A 111 -11.60 15.50 -5.56
CA ILE A 111 -11.56 14.99 -4.19
C ILE A 111 -11.69 16.17 -3.24
N HIS A 112 -12.56 16.00 -2.24
CA HIS A 112 -12.73 16.91 -1.12
C HIS A 112 -12.13 16.25 0.11
N SER A 113 -10.98 16.75 0.57
CA SER A 113 -10.33 16.25 1.79
C SER A 113 -10.59 17.21 2.95
N GLU A 114 -10.84 16.65 4.11
CA GLU A 114 -11.00 17.40 5.35
C GLU A 114 -9.65 17.71 5.97
N ILE A 115 -9.44 18.97 6.36
CA ILE A 115 -8.23 19.39 7.06
C ILE A 115 -8.55 19.58 8.54
N ASN A 116 -7.88 18.82 9.39
CA ASN A 116 -8.01 18.91 10.83
C ASN A 116 -6.82 19.69 11.41
N GLN A 117 -7.07 20.85 11.98
CA GLN A 117 -6.04 21.72 12.53
C GLN A 117 -5.70 21.37 13.99
N LEU A 118 -6.71 21.04 14.77
CA LEU A 118 -6.58 20.71 16.19
C LEU A 118 -7.11 19.32 16.47
N ARG A 119 -6.61 18.70 17.53
CA ARG A 119 -7.12 17.41 17.97
C ARG A 119 -8.56 17.58 18.50
N SER A 120 -9.44 16.79 17.97
CA SER A 120 -10.82 16.64 18.43
C SER A 120 -11.18 15.17 18.54
N ASP A 121 -12.36 14.84 19.00
CA ASP A 121 -12.86 13.46 19.05
C ASP A 121 -12.97 12.81 17.65
N GLN A 122 -12.95 13.62 16.61
CA GLN A 122 -13.06 13.19 15.19
C GLN A 122 -11.70 13.16 14.47
N GLY A 123 -10.59 13.52 15.08
CA GLY A 123 -9.27 13.50 14.48
C GLY A 123 -8.38 14.70 14.86
N GLY A 124 -7.27 14.87 14.17
CA GLY A 124 -6.30 15.92 14.38
C GLY A 124 -5.02 15.45 15.06
N THR A 125 -4.10 16.37 15.33
CA THR A 125 -2.78 16.08 15.91
C THR A 125 -2.52 16.91 17.17
N VAL A 126 -1.75 16.34 18.08
CA VAL A 126 -1.29 17.03 19.32
C VAL A 126 -0.13 17.98 19.03
N SER A 127 0.61 17.73 17.95
CA SER A 127 1.87 18.41 17.61
C SER A 127 1.70 19.73 16.84
N GLY A 128 0.46 20.20 16.62
CA GLY A 128 0.17 21.40 15.81
C GLY A 128 0.35 21.21 14.30
N ARG A 129 0.61 19.99 13.82
CA ARG A 129 0.64 19.67 12.38
C ARG A 129 -0.79 19.54 11.87
N LEU A 130 -1.03 20.00 10.64
CA LEU A 130 -2.28 19.73 9.97
C LEU A 130 -2.41 18.24 9.67
N SER A 131 -3.60 17.69 9.81
CA SER A 131 -3.90 16.33 9.37
C SER A 131 -5.04 16.34 8.36
N TYR A 132 -4.99 15.37 7.44
CA TYR A 132 -6.01 15.20 6.39
C TYR A 132 -6.80 13.92 6.65
N SER A 133 -8.11 14.00 6.43
CA SER A 133 -9.00 12.83 6.49
C SER A 133 -9.97 12.83 5.32
N ASN A 134 -10.49 11.67 5.01
CA ASN A 134 -11.54 11.43 4.03
C ASN A 134 -11.29 12.01 2.61
N PRO A 135 -10.19 11.70 1.92
CA PRO A 135 -9.10 10.79 2.25
C PRO A 135 -7.90 11.47 2.93
N ASN A 136 -7.01 10.67 3.55
CA ASN A 136 -5.76 11.18 4.08
C ASN A 136 -4.72 11.33 2.96
N LEU A 137 -4.59 12.53 2.42
CA LEU A 137 -3.67 12.84 1.32
C LEU A 137 -2.19 12.87 1.75
N GLN A 138 -1.91 12.94 3.05
CA GLN A 138 -0.53 12.95 3.57
C GLN A 138 0.14 11.57 3.47
N GLN A 139 -0.63 10.50 3.32
CA GLN A 139 -0.12 9.14 3.19
C GLN A 139 0.31 8.77 1.76
N ILE A 140 0.19 9.67 0.79
CA ILE A 140 0.65 9.43 -0.57
C ILE A 140 2.16 9.16 -0.56
N PRO A 141 2.62 8.03 -1.13
CA PRO A 141 4.02 7.60 -1.03
C PRO A 141 4.96 8.63 -1.69
N ALA A 142 6.00 9.02 -0.94
CA ALA A 142 7.02 9.94 -1.43
C ALA A 142 8.33 9.24 -1.79
N ARG A 143 8.65 8.14 -1.10
CA ARG A 143 9.96 7.49 -1.18
C ARG A 143 10.09 6.51 -2.35
N ASN A 144 9.00 5.89 -2.77
CA ASN A 144 9.01 5.02 -3.95
C ASN A 144 8.72 5.87 -5.19
N LYS A 145 9.76 6.18 -5.97
CA LYS A 145 9.65 7.04 -7.15
C LYS A 145 8.73 6.43 -8.21
N GLU A 146 8.87 5.13 -8.49
CA GLU A 146 8.09 4.47 -9.53
C GLU A 146 6.57 4.55 -9.29
N PHE A 147 6.12 4.16 -8.09
CA PHE A 147 4.71 4.14 -7.75
C PHE A 147 4.19 5.49 -7.23
N GLY A 148 5.01 6.18 -6.45
CA GLY A 148 4.66 7.49 -5.91
C GLY A 148 4.42 8.52 -6.99
N ASP A 149 5.25 8.57 -8.02
CA ASP A 149 5.10 9.51 -9.14
C ASP A 149 3.86 9.17 -9.98
N LYS A 150 3.55 7.89 -10.20
CA LYS A 150 2.31 7.48 -10.87
C LYS A 150 1.07 7.90 -10.10
N ILE A 151 1.03 7.72 -8.78
CA ILE A 151 -0.09 8.15 -7.96
C ILE A 151 -0.21 9.69 -7.94
N ARG A 152 0.90 10.40 -7.77
CA ARG A 152 0.90 11.87 -7.79
C ARG A 152 0.47 12.45 -9.13
N SER A 153 0.81 11.79 -10.23
CA SER A 153 0.39 12.22 -11.56
C SER A 153 -1.13 12.15 -11.80
N LEU A 154 -1.90 11.57 -10.88
CA LEU A 154 -3.36 11.57 -10.91
C LEU A 154 -3.95 12.90 -10.44
N PHE A 155 -3.19 13.66 -9.66
CA PHE A 155 -3.60 14.97 -9.15
C PHE A 155 -3.28 16.04 -10.19
N LEU A 156 -4.29 16.78 -10.60
CA LEU A 156 -4.16 17.83 -11.60
C LEU A 156 -4.06 19.20 -10.92
N PRO A 157 -3.25 20.13 -11.46
CA PRO A 157 -3.24 21.51 -10.99
C PRO A 157 -4.59 22.17 -11.28
N GLU A 158 -4.93 23.18 -10.50
CA GLU A 158 -6.01 24.11 -10.86
C GLU A 158 -5.55 24.98 -12.03
N GLU A 159 -6.46 25.21 -12.99
CA GLU A 159 -6.25 26.14 -14.10
C GLU A 159 -6.47 27.58 -13.63
#